data_8c7640c6203b3e15623caa50cc67faad
#
_entry.id   8c7640c6203b3e15623caa50cc67faad
#
_cell.length_a   1.000
_cell.length_b   1.000
_cell.length_c   1.000
_cell.angle_alpha   90.00
_cell.angle_beta   90.00
_cell.angle_gamma   90.00
#
_symmetry.space_group_name_H-M   'P 1'
#
loop_
_entity.id
_entity.type
_entity.pdbx_description
1 polymer ?
#
loop_
_entity_poly.entity_id
_entity_poly.type
_entity_poly.pdbx_seq_one_letter_code
_entity_poly.pdbx_strand_id
1 'polypeptide(L)'
;NLITPLELEGYIKNSIKLVMILFSVWLFVPGLPAMAGLLPSPPELEFEDGKYNVETTSYEYPMPENVSSIQGDYEADVVFSVYISKPVNYQYQMPLAIILHGFASPQYESYIDWVEEMSSRGVVVAYVQYPSDVMPPGYDNYTLLEQYGMSNHPFHLPRAVAINAALDFMVTKLPDNTNTDNLLVGGHSLGAGYAFLALDWALDRGWANESLFVDLESPYARPVQDHLQPDLTRLPSNFIAHVAITEDDMSVNDCFGVYHQKLLGEDALFIEIPSDRYGFPRLVASHYLQATETHDTLADWGFYRRVVSQANWLVASAQNDSVNESNWRSELVDSENLRDMGEWSDGKKVKPLRTWTDCLLYTSDAAD
;
A
#
# COMPACT_ATOMS: atom_id res chain seq x y z
N ASN A 1 -13.17 40.10 -3.62
CA ASN A 1 -14.19 39.33 -4.33
C ASN A 1 -13.91 37.87 -4.06
N LEU A 2 -14.75 37.26 -3.26
CA LEU A 2 -14.70 35.80 -2.97
C LEU A 2 -15.29 35.09 -4.21
N ILE A 3 -14.53 34.17 -4.75
CA ILE A 3 -14.96 33.31 -5.86
C ILE A 3 -16.06 32.37 -5.33
N THR A 4 -17.17 32.28 -6.05
CA THR A 4 -18.26 31.40 -5.64
C THR A 4 -17.94 29.92 -5.87
N PRO A 5 -18.54 28.99 -5.12
CA PRO A 5 -18.27 27.55 -5.29
C PRO A 5 -18.50 27.04 -6.73
N LEU A 6 -19.47 27.59 -7.44
CA LEU A 6 -19.75 27.26 -8.85
C LEU A 6 -18.64 27.73 -9.82
N GLU A 7 -17.99 28.85 -9.52
CA GLU A 7 -16.86 29.34 -10.34
C GLU A 7 -15.62 28.51 -10.11
N LEU A 8 -15.43 27.99 -8.89
CA LEU A 8 -14.31 27.09 -8.54
C LEU A 8 -14.46 25.73 -9.23
N GLU A 9 -15.68 25.18 -9.29
CA GLU A 9 -15.99 23.92 -9.98
C GLU A 9 -15.77 24.02 -11.50
N GLY A 10 -16.12 25.15 -12.10
CA GLY A 10 -15.84 25.46 -13.51
C GLY A 10 -14.34 25.55 -13.79
N TYR A 11 -13.54 26.07 -12.85
CA TYR A 11 -12.08 26.21 -12.99
C TYR A 11 -11.40 24.85 -12.90
N ILE A 12 -11.82 23.98 -11.97
CA ILE A 12 -11.29 22.62 -11.80
C ILE A 12 -11.62 21.75 -13.01
N LYS A 13 -12.86 21.73 -13.50
CA LYS A 13 -13.25 20.96 -14.70
C LYS A 13 -12.52 21.40 -15.97
N ASN A 14 -12.24 22.69 -16.11
CA ASN A 14 -11.47 23.22 -17.25
C ASN A 14 -9.97 22.95 -17.13
N SER A 15 -9.43 22.95 -15.92
CA SER A 15 -8.02 22.58 -15.67
C SER A 15 -7.75 21.11 -15.95
N ILE A 16 -8.66 20.21 -15.56
CA ILE A 16 -8.55 18.77 -15.85
C ILE A 16 -8.65 18.51 -17.36
N LYS A 17 -9.56 19.19 -18.09
CA LYS A 17 -9.62 19.10 -19.54
C LYS A 17 -8.38 19.64 -20.23
N LEU A 18 -7.78 20.71 -19.71
CA LEU A 18 -6.55 21.29 -20.26
C LEU A 18 -5.34 20.37 -20.04
N VAL A 19 -5.26 19.71 -18.90
CA VAL A 19 -4.22 18.72 -18.60
C VAL A 19 -4.35 17.50 -19.52
N MET A 20 -5.58 16.99 -19.74
CA MET A 20 -5.79 15.88 -20.69
C MET A 20 -5.51 16.26 -22.14
N ILE A 21 -5.78 17.51 -22.55
CA ILE A 21 -5.45 17.98 -23.91
C ILE A 21 -3.94 18.20 -24.09
N LEU A 22 -3.23 18.60 -23.05
CA LEU A 22 -1.77 18.73 -23.10
C LEU A 22 -1.06 17.37 -23.16
N PHE A 23 -1.61 16.32 -22.53
CA PHE A 23 -1.11 14.95 -22.68
C PHE A 23 -1.37 14.37 -24.08
N SER A 24 -2.48 14.73 -24.74
CA SER A 24 -2.79 14.23 -26.09
C SER A 24 -2.04 14.95 -27.22
N VAL A 25 -1.49 16.14 -26.99
CA VAL A 25 -0.72 16.89 -28.02
C VAL A 25 0.75 16.49 -28.07
N TRP A 26 1.29 15.83 -27.02
CA TRP A 26 2.70 15.37 -27.03
C TRP A 26 2.94 14.10 -27.86
N LEU A 27 1.89 13.43 -28.36
CA LEU A 27 1.99 12.19 -29.13
C LEU A 27 2.22 12.38 -30.65
N PHE A 28 2.30 13.62 -31.17
CA PHE A 28 2.51 13.89 -32.58
C PHE A 28 3.51 15.01 -32.86
N VAL A 29 4.71 14.93 -32.29
CA VAL A 29 5.87 15.67 -32.82
C VAL A 29 6.69 14.71 -33.70
N PRO A 30 6.67 14.88 -35.04
CA PRO A 30 7.51 14.07 -35.91
C PRO A 30 8.97 14.45 -35.64
N GLY A 31 9.71 13.57 -34.97
CA GLY A 31 11.12 13.78 -34.60
C GLY A 31 11.52 13.17 -33.25
N LEU A 32 10.54 12.81 -32.37
CA LEU A 32 10.84 12.15 -31.10
C LEU A 32 11.38 10.70 -31.22
N PRO A 33 11.07 9.88 -32.24
CA PRO A 33 11.65 8.54 -32.34
C PRO A 33 13.18 8.52 -32.47
N ALA A 34 13.77 9.61 -32.92
CA ALA A 34 15.22 9.68 -33.09
C ALA A 34 16.00 9.99 -31.79
N MET A 35 15.32 10.52 -30.76
CA MET A 35 15.98 10.79 -29.47
C MET A 35 15.85 9.62 -28.48
N ALA A 36 14.83 8.77 -28.61
CA ALA A 36 14.67 7.60 -27.78
C ALA A 36 15.79 6.56 -27.91
N GLY A 37 16.54 6.59 -29.06
CA GLY A 37 17.74 5.75 -29.29
C GLY A 37 19.07 6.37 -28.84
N LEU A 38 19.04 7.57 -28.23
CA LEU A 38 20.26 8.29 -27.81
C LEU A 38 20.45 8.27 -26.28
N LEU A 39 19.40 7.98 -25.51
CA LEU A 39 19.48 7.88 -24.05
C LEU A 39 19.38 6.42 -23.63
N PRO A 40 20.11 6.03 -22.59
CA PRO A 40 20.02 4.68 -22.04
C PRO A 40 18.58 4.33 -21.60
N SER A 41 18.17 3.10 -21.85
CA SER A 41 16.90 2.55 -21.33
C SER A 41 17.09 2.04 -19.89
N PRO A 42 16.01 2.04 -19.09
CA PRO A 42 16.04 1.48 -17.74
C PRO A 42 16.25 -0.04 -17.78
N PRO A 43 16.69 -0.66 -16.68
CA PRO A 43 16.85 -2.11 -16.58
C PRO A 43 15.49 -2.80 -16.59
N GLU A 44 15.37 -3.89 -17.30
CA GLU A 44 14.26 -4.81 -17.17
C GLU A 44 14.50 -5.72 -15.95
N LEU A 45 13.45 -6.01 -15.20
CA LEU A 45 13.46 -6.99 -14.13
C LEU A 45 12.42 -8.05 -14.47
N GLU A 46 12.89 -9.26 -14.74
CA GLU A 46 12.01 -10.40 -14.94
C GLU A 46 11.84 -11.12 -13.59
N PHE A 47 10.61 -11.19 -13.10
CA PHE A 47 10.25 -12.10 -12.02
C PHE A 47 9.83 -13.44 -12.61
N GLU A 48 10.09 -14.52 -11.86
CA GLU A 48 9.35 -15.75 -12.15
C GLU A 48 7.87 -15.47 -11.89
N ASP A 49 7.03 -15.70 -12.88
CA ASP A 49 5.58 -15.59 -12.73
C ASP A 49 5.10 -16.46 -11.56
N GLY A 50 4.07 -15.99 -10.87
CA GLY A 50 3.41 -16.80 -9.87
C GLY A 50 2.86 -18.10 -10.49
N LYS A 51 2.98 -19.20 -9.75
CA LYS A 51 2.68 -20.56 -10.26
C LYS A 51 1.20 -20.83 -10.47
N TYR A 52 0.32 -20.01 -9.89
CA TYR A 52 -1.10 -20.28 -9.81
C TYR A 52 -1.92 -19.21 -10.52
N ASN A 53 -2.97 -19.64 -11.21
CA ASN A 53 -4.02 -18.72 -11.63
C ASN A 53 -4.71 -18.17 -10.39
N VAL A 54 -5.15 -16.93 -10.44
CA VAL A 54 -5.84 -16.24 -9.35
C VAL A 54 -7.34 -16.21 -9.60
N GLU A 55 -8.13 -16.47 -8.57
CA GLU A 55 -9.56 -16.27 -8.54
C GLU A 55 -9.89 -15.18 -7.53
N THR A 56 -10.57 -14.13 -7.96
CA THR A 56 -10.99 -13.01 -7.11
C THR A 56 -12.51 -12.97 -7.02
N THR A 57 -13.04 -12.84 -5.81
CA THR A 57 -14.47 -12.66 -5.57
C THR A 57 -14.67 -11.43 -4.68
N SER A 58 -15.55 -10.53 -5.10
CA SER A 58 -15.97 -9.38 -4.32
C SER A 58 -17.21 -9.70 -3.49
N TYR A 59 -17.23 -9.19 -2.26
CA TYR A 59 -18.33 -9.35 -1.33
C TYR A 59 -18.67 -8.01 -0.69
N GLU A 60 -19.90 -7.54 -0.90
CA GLU A 60 -20.42 -6.37 -0.21
C GLU A 60 -20.52 -6.65 1.29
N TYR A 61 -19.93 -5.79 2.11
CA TYR A 61 -20.08 -5.91 3.56
C TYR A 61 -21.13 -4.94 4.08
N PRO A 62 -21.88 -5.33 5.15
CA PRO A 62 -22.89 -4.47 5.71
C PRO A 62 -22.24 -3.26 6.40
N MET A 63 -22.52 -2.07 5.88
CA MET A 63 -22.06 -0.85 6.51
C MET A 63 -22.78 -0.65 7.86
N PRO A 64 -22.07 -0.37 8.95
CA PRO A 64 -22.70 -0.10 10.23
C PRO A 64 -23.70 1.05 10.13
N GLU A 65 -24.83 0.92 10.83
CA GLU A 65 -25.93 1.90 10.80
C GLU A 65 -25.46 3.32 11.17
N ASN A 66 -24.50 3.40 12.09
CA ASN A 66 -23.88 4.66 12.54
C ASN A 66 -23.05 5.33 11.43
N VAL A 67 -22.41 4.55 10.57
CA VAL A 67 -21.62 5.06 9.44
C VAL A 67 -22.53 5.46 8.30
N SER A 68 -23.58 4.69 8.02
CA SER A 68 -24.57 5.04 7.00
C SER A 68 -25.32 6.34 7.34
N SER A 69 -25.59 6.62 8.62
CA SER A 69 -26.20 7.87 9.07
C SER A 69 -25.25 9.08 8.98
N ILE A 70 -23.93 8.85 9.10
CA ILE A 70 -22.90 9.87 8.93
C ILE A 70 -22.59 10.08 7.44
N GLN A 71 -22.74 9.04 6.64
CA GLN A 71 -22.42 9.03 5.22
C GLN A 71 -23.44 9.73 4.32
N GLY A 72 -24.55 10.22 4.83
CA GLY A 72 -25.71 10.90 4.22
C GLY A 72 -25.74 11.17 2.71
N ASP A 73 -24.64 11.13 1.98
CA ASP A 73 -24.56 11.39 0.55
C ASP A 73 -23.32 10.77 -0.12
N TYR A 74 -22.83 9.61 0.32
CA TYR A 74 -22.20 8.76 -0.69
C TYR A 74 -23.26 8.53 -1.75
N GLU A 75 -22.96 8.91 -3.00
CA GLU A 75 -23.84 8.62 -4.12
C GLU A 75 -24.39 7.21 -3.94
N ALA A 76 -25.69 7.04 -4.02
CA ALA A 76 -26.42 5.83 -3.62
C ALA A 76 -25.92 4.52 -4.29
N ASP A 77 -24.96 4.64 -5.20
CA ASP A 77 -24.39 3.58 -6.02
C ASP A 77 -22.97 3.13 -5.56
N VAL A 78 -22.37 3.76 -4.53
CA VAL A 78 -21.05 3.32 -4.05
C VAL A 78 -21.21 2.21 -3.04
N VAL A 79 -20.95 1.01 -3.49
CA VAL A 79 -20.95 -0.20 -2.66
C VAL A 79 -19.52 -0.52 -2.26
N PHE A 80 -19.29 -0.62 -0.95
CA PHE A 80 -17.99 -1.03 -0.44
C PHE A 80 -17.92 -2.54 -0.27
N SER A 81 -16.81 -3.12 -0.76
CA SER A 81 -16.61 -4.55 -0.83
C SER A 81 -15.29 -4.97 -0.18
N VAL A 82 -15.24 -6.21 0.21
CA VAL A 82 -13.99 -6.93 0.42
C VAL A 82 -13.76 -7.83 -0.78
N TYR A 83 -12.61 -7.70 -1.43
CA TYR A 83 -12.18 -8.59 -2.49
C TYR A 83 -11.29 -9.66 -1.89
N ILE A 84 -11.66 -10.93 -2.08
CA ILE A 84 -10.85 -12.07 -1.67
C ILE A 84 -10.26 -12.70 -2.92
N SER A 85 -8.94 -12.59 -3.03
CA SER A 85 -8.14 -13.18 -4.11
C SER A 85 -7.36 -14.37 -3.56
N LYS A 86 -7.36 -15.48 -4.29
CA LYS A 86 -6.70 -16.71 -3.87
C LYS A 86 -6.18 -17.50 -5.07
N PRO A 87 -5.15 -18.32 -4.88
CA PRO A 87 -4.68 -19.24 -5.93
C PRO A 87 -5.72 -20.33 -6.21
N VAL A 88 -5.91 -20.63 -7.50
CA VAL A 88 -6.80 -21.72 -7.95
C VAL A 88 -6.10 -23.06 -7.77
N ASN A 89 -6.83 -24.05 -7.24
CA ASN A 89 -6.35 -25.44 -7.05
C ASN A 89 -5.15 -25.56 -6.10
N TYR A 90 -4.96 -24.62 -5.20
CA TYR A 90 -3.90 -24.69 -4.20
C TYR A 90 -4.28 -25.66 -3.06
N GLN A 91 -3.38 -26.59 -2.72
CA GLN A 91 -3.68 -27.70 -1.82
C GLN A 91 -3.09 -27.53 -0.41
N TYR A 92 -2.31 -26.48 -0.18
CA TYR A 92 -1.62 -26.24 1.09
C TYR A 92 -2.35 -25.19 1.92
N GLN A 93 -1.89 -24.96 3.14
CA GLN A 93 -2.29 -23.80 3.95
C GLN A 93 -1.83 -22.51 3.26
N MET A 94 -2.69 -21.52 3.19
CA MET A 94 -2.43 -20.24 2.54
C MET A 94 -2.29 -19.16 3.61
N PRO A 95 -1.16 -18.46 3.70
CA PRO A 95 -1.06 -17.26 4.54
C PRO A 95 -2.04 -16.18 4.07
N LEU A 96 -2.36 -15.25 4.94
CA LEU A 96 -3.27 -14.14 4.65
C LEU A 96 -2.52 -12.83 4.48
N ALA A 97 -2.89 -12.03 3.49
CA ALA A 97 -2.53 -10.63 3.39
C ALA A 97 -3.79 -9.75 3.44
N ILE A 98 -3.74 -8.68 4.23
CA ILE A 98 -4.78 -7.65 4.31
C ILE A 98 -4.20 -6.37 3.73
N ILE A 99 -4.81 -5.86 2.64
CA ILE A 99 -4.34 -4.68 1.93
C ILE A 99 -5.38 -3.57 1.99
N LEU A 100 -4.94 -2.37 2.39
CA LEU A 100 -5.74 -1.17 2.53
C LEU A 100 -5.30 -0.10 1.51
N HIS A 101 -6.26 0.46 0.78
CA HIS A 101 -6.01 1.44 -0.29
C HIS A 101 -5.74 2.86 0.23
N GLY A 102 -5.24 3.73 -0.65
CA GLY A 102 -5.01 5.15 -0.40
C GLY A 102 -6.28 6.01 -0.42
N PHE A 103 -6.11 7.31 -0.09
CA PHE A 103 -7.18 8.30 -0.19
C PHE A 103 -7.63 8.46 -1.66
N ALA A 104 -8.95 8.51 -1.88
CA ALA A 104 -9.58 8.67 -3.19
C ALA A 104 -9.20 7.60 -4.23
N SER A 105 -8.73 6.43 -3.78
CA SER A 105 -8.35 5.31 -4.67
C SER A 105 -8.92 3.98 -4.16
N PRO A 106 -10.24 3.87 -3.95
CA PRO A 106 -10.84 2.63 -3.43
C PRO A 106 -10.95 1.52 -4.47
N GLN A 107 -10.71 1.80 -5.76
CA GLN A 107 -10.88 0.85 -6.84
C GLN A 107 -9.89 -0.31 -6.69
N TYR A 108 -10.40 -1.55 -6.72
CA TYR A 108 -9.59 -2.76 -6.68
C TYR A 108 -8.58 -2.81 -7.83
N GLU A 109 -9.01 -2.34 -9.00
CA GLU A 109 -8.21 -2.29 -10.23
C GLU A 109 -6.92 -1.49 -10.09
N SER A 110 -6.90 -0.48 -9.21
CA SER A 110 -5.70 0.32 -8.96
C SER A 110 -4.61 -0.42 -8.17
N TYR A 111 -4.92 -1.58 -7.60
CA TYR A 111 -3.98 -2.40 -6.82
C TYR A 111 -3.97 -3.87 -7.26
N ILE A 112 -4.53 -4.17 -8.45
CA ILE A 112 -4.69 -5.55 -8.92
C ILE A 112 -3.34 -6.25 -9.09
N ASP A 113 -2.31 -5.55 -9.57
CA ASP A 113 -0.98 -6.15 -9.77
C ASP A 113 -0.37 -6.55 -8.42
N TRP A 114 -0.51 -5.72 -7.37
CA TRP A 114 -0.06 -6.07 -6.02
C TRP A 114 -0.76 -7.31 -5.50
N VAL A 115 -2.08 -7.35 -5.63
CA VAL A 115 -2.91 -8.46 -5.17
C VAL A 115 -2.60 -9.74 -5.94
N GLU A 116 -2.50 -9.68 -7.26
CA GLU A 116 -2.22 -10.83 -8.12
C GLU A 116 -0.82 -11.39 -7.94
N GLU A 117 0.19 -10.49 -7.74
CA GLU A 117 1.57 -10.91 -7.44
C GLU A 117 1.62 -11.78 -6.19
N MET A 118 0.92 -11.41 -5.13
CA MET A 118 0.86 -12.21 -3.92
C MET A 118 0.03 -13.48 -4.09
N SER A 119 -1.16 -13.35 -4.67
CA SER A 119 -2.09 -14.49 -4.76
C SER A 119 -1.60 -15.59 -5.69
N SER A 120 -0.94 -15.23 -6.80
CA SER A 120 -0.37 -16.21 -7.74
C SER A 120 0.76 -17.06 -7.12
N ARG A 121 1.28 -16.65 -5.96
CA ARG A 121 2.32 -17.37 -5.20
C ARG A 121 1.80 -18.23 -4.06
N GLY A 122 0.53 -18.14 -3.73
CA GLY A 122 -0.06 -18.99 -2.69
C GLY A 122 -0.62 -18.24 -1.49
N VAL A 123 -0.74 -16.93 -1.56
CA VAL A 123 -1.29 -16.09 -0.50
C VAL A 123 -2.79 -15.84 -0.75
N VAL A 124 -3.62 -15.89 0.29
CA VAL A 124 -4.96 -15.30 0.24
C VAL A 124 -4.81 -13.81 0.49
N VAL A 125 -5.31 -13.00 -0.43
CA VAL A 125 -5.29 -11.55 -0.27
C VAL A 125 -6.70 -11.02 -0.05
N ALA A 126 -6.90 -10.31 1.03
CA ALA A 126 -8.11 -9.54 1.31
C ALA A 126 -7.84 -8.06 1.04
N TYR A 127 -8.33 -7.56 -0.09
CA TYR A 127 -8.33 -6.13 -0.37
C TYR A 127 -9.61 -5.53 0.20
N VAL A 128 -9.45 -4.54 1.08
CA VAL A 128 -10.55 -3.93 1.83
C VAL A 128 -10.85 -2.54 1.28
N GLN A 129 -12.02 -2.39 0.64
CA GLN A 129 -12.53 -1.07 0.31
C GLN A 129 -13.14 -0.41 1.54
N TYR A 130 -12.89 0.88 1.70
CA TYR A 130 -13.50 1.70 2.73
C TYR A 130 -13.71 3.13 2.21
N PRO A 131 -14.65 3.92 2.76
CA PRO A 131 -14.86 5.29 2.31
C PRO A 131 -13.64 6.16 2.56
N SER A 132 -13.01 6.66 1.50
CA SER A 132 -11.76 7.42 1.66
C SER A 132 -11.78 8.82 1.06
N ASP A 133 -12.59 9.08 0.04
CA ASP A 133 -12.55 10.26 -0.81
C ASP A 133 -13.58 11.36 -0.45
N VAL A 134 -14.63 11.00 0.28
CA VAL A 134 -15.68 11.93 0.67
C VAL A 134 -15.69 12.12 2.18
N MET A 135 -15.84 13.35 2.62
CA MET A 135 -16.13 13.67 4.02
C MET A 135 -17.58 13.38 4.29
N PRO A 136 -17.91 12.41 5.17
CA PRO A 136 -19.32 12.09 5.43
C PRO A 136 -20.06 13.28 6.04
N PRO A 137 -21.31 13.51 5.68
CA PRO A 137 -22.18 14.45 6.38
C PRO A 137 -22.28 14.05 7.87
N GLY A 138 -22.40 15.06 8.75
CA GLY A 138 -22.36 14.83 10.19
C GLY A 138 -20.95 14.70 10.76
N TYR A 139 -19.97 15.10 9.97
CA TYR A 139 -18.59 15.28 10.36
C TYR A 139 -18.39 16.04 11.69
N ASP A 140 -19.33 16.92 12.02
CA ASP A 140 -19.44 17.69 13.23
C ASP A 140 -20.35 17.06 14.32
N ASN A 141 -20.77 15.80 14.12
CA ASN A 141 -21.58 15.10 15.12
C ASN A 141 -20.74 14.61 16.29
N TYR A 142 -20.48 15.48 17.24
CA TYR A 142 -19.67 15.23 18.43
C TYR A 142 -20.20 14.08 19.30
N THR A 143 -21.50 13.82 19.32
CA THR A 143 -22.08 12.73 20.12
C THR A 143 -21.63 11.36 19.65
N LEU A 144 -21.53 11.16 18.32
CA LEU A 144 -20.99 9.92 17.75
C LEU A 144 -19.50 9.79 18.01
N LEU A 145 -18.76 10.90 17.89
CA LEU A 145 -17.33 10.93 18.15
C LEU A 145 -16.99 10.56 19.59
N GLU A 146 -17.77 11.08 20.55
CA GLU A 146 -17.64 10.73 21.97
C GLU A 146 -17.95 9.25 22.22
N GLN A 147 -19.01 8.71 21.58
CA GLN A 147 -19.41 7.32 21.73
C GLN A 147 -18.30 6.35 21.31
N TYR A 148 -17.50 6.70 20.32
CA TYR A 148 -16.38 5.89 19.84
C TYR A 148 -15.02 6.31 20.42
N GLY A 149 -14.99 7.24 21.37
CA GLY A 149 -13.76 7.73 21.98
C GLY A 149 -12.88 8.60 21.06
N MET A 150 -13.44 9.10 19.96
CA MET A 150 -12.74 9.84 18.92
C MET A 150 -13.19 11.30 18.83
N SER A 151 -13.38 11.97 19.96
CA SER A 151 -13.96 13.30 20.04
C SER A 151 -13.28 14.40 19.23
N ASN A 152 -12.06 14.18 18.77
CA ASN A 152 -11.26 15.21 18.10
C ASN A 152 -11.06 15.00 16.59
N HIS A 153 -11.53 13.88 15.99
CA HIS A 153 -11.16 13.58 14.61
C HIS A 153 -12.27 12.91 13.78
N PRO A 154 -13.27 13.70 13.42
CA PRO A 154 -14.42 13.24 12.63
C PRO A 154 -14.04 12.61 11.27
N PHE A 155 -12.89 13.00 10.69
CA PHE A 155 -12.41 12.43 9.42
C PHE A 155 -12.07 10.93 9.54
N HIS A 156 -11.49 10.49 10.65
CA HIS A 156 -10.97 9.12 10.78
C HIS A 156 -12.02 8.13 11.28
N LEU A 157 -12.96 8.56 12.11
CA LEU A 157 -13.94 7.67 12.72
C LEU A 157 -14.77 6.85 11.72
N PRO A 158 -15.41 7.44 10.69
CA PRO A 158 -16.24 6.67 9.75
C PRO A 158 -15.40 5.62 9.01
N ARG A 159 -14.15 5.94 8.69
CA ARG A 159 -13.23 5.03 8.00
C ARG A 159 -12.84 3.88 8.90
N ALA A 160 -12.46 4.15 10.14
CA ALA A 160 -12.10 3.12 11.11
C ALA A 160 -13.27 2.16 11.37
N VAL A 161 -14.49 2.68 11.53
CA VAL A 161 -15.69 1.86 11.72
C VAL A 161 -15.99 1.00 10.49
N ALA A 162 -15.87 1.56 9.29
CA ALA A 162 -16.06 0.82 8.04
C ALA A 162 -15.00 -0.28 7.87
N ILE A 163 -13.73 0.03 8.13
CA ILE A 163 -12.64 -0.96 8.07
C ILE A 163 -12.90 -2.11 9.05
N ASN A 164 -13.24 -1.82 10.31
CA ASN A 164 -13.56 -2.86 11.29
C ASN A 164 -14.73 -3.73 10.84
N ALA A 165 -15.81 -3.14 10.30
CA ALA A 165 -16.94 -3.89 9.78
C ALA A 165 -16.54 -4.79 8.59
N ALA A 166 -15.71 -4.28 7.69
CA ALA A 166 -15.18 -5.05 6.56
C ALA A 166 -14.30 -6.21 7.02
N LEU A 167 -13.42 -5.99 8.01
CA LEU A 167 -12.55 -7.01 8.58
C LEU A 167 -13.36 -8.11 9.30
N ASP A 168 -14.38 -7.74 10.09
CA ASP A 168 -15.28 -8.72 10.74
C ASP A 168 -16.05 -9.55 9.72
N PHE A 169 -16.50 -8.91 8.65
CA PHE A 169 -17.21 -9.59 7.57
C PHE A 169 -16.28 -10.50 6.75
N MET A 170 -15.05 -10.05 6.46
CA MET A 170 -14.03 -10.77 5.71
C MET A 170 -13.82 -12.18 6.27
N VAL A 171 -13.75 -12.34 7.59
CA VAL A 171 -13.55 -13.65 8.25
C VAL A 171 -14.54 -14.69 7.76
N THR A 172 -15.78 -14.27 7.47
CA THR A 172 -16.84 -15.17 7.00
C THR A 172 -16.67 -15.63 5.53
N LYS A 173 -15.69 -15.04 4.81
CA LYS A 173 -15.45 -15.25 3.39
C LYS A 173 -14.08 -15.87 3.10
N LEU A 174 -13.20 -15.95 4.09
CA LEU A 174 -11.91 -16.59 3.92
C LEU A 174 -12.06 -18.07 3.56
N PRO A 175 -11.23 -18.61 2.68
CA PRO A 175 -11.14 -20.05 2.44
C PRO A 175 -10.84 -20.85 3.71
N ASP A 176 -11.35 -22.07 3.83
CA ASP A 176 -11.16 -22.92 5.02
C ASP A 176 -9.70 -23.27 5.31
N ASN A 177 -8.83 -23.26 4.28
CA ASN A 177 -7.40 -23.52 4.40
C ASN A 177 -6.56 -22.23 4.52
N THR A 178 -7.16 -21.10 4.91
CA THR A 178 -6.41 -19.88 5.23
C THR A 178 -5.70 -20.04 6.58
N ASN A 179 -4.38 -19.80 6.57
CA ASN A 179 -3.55 -19.80 7.78
C ASN A 179 -3.34 -18.36 8.26
N THR A 180 -4.10 -17.95 9.26
CA THR A 180 -4.04 -16.62 9.84
C THR A 180 -2.89 -16.42 10.83
N ASP A 181 -2.16 -17.47 11.19
CA ASP A 181 -0.95 -17.39 12.01
C ASP A 181 0.25 -16.84 11.20
N ASN A 182 0.13 -16.83 9.87
CA ASN A 182 1.07 -16.22 8.94
C ASN A 182 0.36 -15.08 8.22
N LEU A 183 0.66 -13.84 8.62
CA LEU A 183 -0.10 -12.66 8.24
C LEU A 183 0.78 -11.57 7.64
N LEU A 184 0.29 -10.94 6.58
CA LEU A 184 0.73 -9.61 6.15
C LEU A 184 -0.40 -8.61 6.38
N VAL A 185 -0.07 -7.46 6.95
CA VAL A 185 -0.95 -6.30 6.98
C VAL A 185 -0.23 -5.14 6.29
N GLY A 186 -0.84 -4.60 5.26
CA GLY A 186 -0.20 -3.55 4.48
C GLY A 186 -1.18 -2.54 3.91
N GLY A 187 -0.63 -1.50 3.32
CA GLY A 187 -1.43 -0.50 2.64
C GLY A 187 -0.60 0.62 2.05
N HIS A 188 -1.28 1.43 1.25
CA HIS A 188 -0.71 2.58 0.59
C HIS A 188 -1.30 3.87 1.16
N SER A 189 -0.45 4.87 1.41
CA SER A 189 -0.88 6.22 1.79
C SER A 189 -1.75 6.23 3.05
N LEU A 190 -3.00 6.67 2.93
CA LEU A 190 -4.00 6.64 4.01
C LEU A 190 -4.23 5.20 4.54
N GLY A 191 -4.24 4.21 3.63
CA GLY A 191 -4.38 2.80 3.99
C GLY A 191 -3.21 2.28 4.81
N ALA A 192 -1.99 2.73 4.54
CA ALA A 192 -0.83 2.41 5.37
C ALA A 192 -0.98 2.97 6.80
N GLY A 193 -1.58 4.15 6.96
CA GLY A 193 -1.94 4.67 8.28
C GLY A 193 -2.99 3.82 9.00
N TYR A 194 -3.95 3.24 8.28
CA TYR A 194 -4.97 2.34 8.84
C TYR A 194 -4.51 0.88 8.98
N ALA A 195 -3.34 0.52 8.44
CA ALA A 195 -2.78 -0.83 8.60
C ALA A 195 -2.65 -1.22 10.09
N PHE A 196 -2.36 -0.26 10.96
CA PHE A 196 -2.30 -0.49 12.42
C PHE A 196 -3.66 -0.84 13.03
N LEU A 197 -4.77 -0.34 12.48
CA LEU A 197 -6.11 -0.75 12.90
C LEU A 197 -6.36 -2.23 12.54
N ALA A 198 -6.01 -2.61 11.32
CA ALA A 198 -6.13 -4.01 10.89
C ALA A 198 -5.18 -4.94 11.66
N LEU A 199 -3.98 -4.46 12.00
CA LEU A 199 -3.02 -5.17 12.83
C LEU A 199 -3.58 -5.44 14.24
N ASP A 200 -4.04 -4.40 14.95
CA ASP A 200 -4.64 -4.56 16.28
C ASP A 200 -5.85 -5.49 16.24
N TRP A 201 -6.72 -5.32 15.24
CA TRP A 201 -7.87 -6.17 15.02
C TRP A 201 -7.47 -7.66 14.85
N ALA A 202 -6.40 -7.94 14.12
CA ALA A 202 -5.88 -9.30 13.91
C ALA A 202 -5.24 -9.87 15.20
N LEU A 203 -4.43 -9.08 15.90
CA LEU A 203 -3.79 -9.48 17.15
C LEU A 203 -4.83 -9.74 18.26
N ASP A 204 -5.94 -8.99 18.32
CA ASP A 204 -7.04 -9.22 19.24
C ASP A 204 -7.73 -10.59 19.01
N ARG A 205 -7.64 -11.11 17.79
CA ARG A 205 -8.15 -12.45 17.42
C ARG A 205 -7.13 -13.58 17.63
N GLY A 206 -5.94 -13.25 18.09
CA GLY A 206 -4.86 -14.20 18.25
C GLY A 206 -4.29 -14.68 16.91
N TRP A 207 -4.29 -13.83 15.89
CA TRP A 207 -3.66 -14.08 14.60
C TRP A 207 -2.18 -13.69 14.61
N ALA A 208 -1.46 -13.99 13.54
CA ALA A 208 -0.04 -13.67 13.37
C ALA A 208 0.88 -14.32 14.42
N ASN A 209 0.56 -15.51 14.90
CA ASN A 209 1.35 -16.16 15.96
C ASN A 209 2.68 -16.74 15.46
N GLU A 210 2.80 -17.04 14.15
CA GLU A 210 3.99 -17.65 13.56
C GLU A 210 4.85 -16.64 12.81
N SER A 211 4.25 -15.85 11.93
CA SER A 211 4.95 -14.80 11.18
C SER A 211 4.06 -13.60 10.89
N LEU A 212 4.64 -12.41 10.95
CA LEU A 212 3.98 -11.15 10.66
C LEU A 212 4.84 -10.28 9.76
N PHE A 213 4.25 -9.79 8.67
CA PHE A 213 4.82 -8.72 7.87
C PHE A 213 3.94 -7.48 7.93
N VAL A 214 4.54 -6.31 8.16
CA VAL A 214 3.86 -5.01 8.06
C VAL A 214 4.46 -4.23 6.90
N ASP A 215 3.65 -3.92 5.88
CA ASP A 215 4.10 -3.24 4.66
C ASP A 215 3.41 -1.88 4.49
N LEU A 216 4.15 -0.81 4.77
CA LEU A 216 3.65 0.56 4.78
C LEU A 216 4.25 1.36 3.64
N GLU A 217 3.46 1.56 2.56
CA GLU A 217 3.89 2.23 1.35
C GLU A 217 3.43 3.69 1.32
N SER A 218 4.36 4.64 1.24
CA SER A 218 4.11 6.10 1.29
C SER A 218 3.11 6.50 2.40
N PRO A 219 3.35 6.12 3.66
CA PRO A 219 2.33 6.10 4.69
C PRO A 219 1.89 7.49 5.15
N TYR A 220 0.56 7.68 5.30
CA TYR A 220 -0.03 8.83 5.95
C TYR A 220 -0.24 8.58 7.45
N ALA A 221 0.46 9.30 8.31
CA ALA A 221 0.56 8.96 9.73
C ALA A 221 -0.62 9.44 10.61
N ARG A 222 -1.48 10.32 10.13
CA ARG A 222 -2.51 10.94 10.99
C ARG A 222 -3.46 9.96 11.68
N PRO A 223 -3.92 8.85 11.04
CA PRO A 223 -4.71 7.86 11.76
C PRO A 223 -4.04 7.38 13.04
N VAL A 224 -2.74 7.10 12.97
CA VAL A 224 -1.95 6.57 14.11
C VAL A 224 -1.59 7.68 15.09
N GLN A 225 -1.15 8.84 14.61
CA GLN A 225 -0.78 9.96 15.48
C GLN A 225 -1.94 10.44 16.35
N ASP A 226 -3.12 10.46 15.77
CA ASP A 226 -4.26 11.13 16.36
C ASP A 226 -5.21 10.18 17.11
N HIS A 227 -5.23 8.85 16.75
CA HIS A 227 -6.27 7.93 17.24
C HIS A 227 -5.84 6.52 17.55
N LEU A 228 -5.10 5.89 16.62
CA LEU A 228 -4.74 4.50 16.74
C LEU A 228 -3.50 4.39 17.62
N GLN A 229 -3.64 3.76 18.78
CA GLN A 229 -2.53 3.50 19.70
C GLN A 229 -2.29 1.98 19.72
N PRO A 230 -1.62 1.42 18.68
CA PRO A 230 -1.44 -0.03 18.58
C PRO A 230 -0.60 -0.54 19.74
N ASP A 231 -1.01 -1.68 20.32
CA ASP A 231 -0.19 -2.37 21.32
C ASP A 231 0.86 -3.25 20.68
N LEU A 232 1.99 -2.66 20.35
CA LEU A 232 3.10 -3.32 19.69
C LEU A 232 3.87 -4.31 20.58
N THR A 233 3.53 -4.40 21.88
CA THR A 233 4.11 -5.43 22.76
C THR A 233 3.61 -6.84 22.43
N ARG A 234 2.56 -6.96 21.62
CA ARG A 234 1.95 -8.22 21.18
C ARG A 234 2.54 -8.76 19.87
N LEU A 235 3.49 -8.05 19.26
CA LEU A 235 4.11 -8.49 18.00
C LEU A 235 4.83 -9.83 18.20
N PRO A 236 4.75 -10.77 17.24
CA PRO A 236 5.44 -12.05 17.32
C PRO A 236 6.95 -11.85 17.17
N SER A 237 7.72 -12.84 17.64
CA SER A 237 9.18 -12.79 17.48
C SER A 237 9.66 -12.91 16.03
N ASN A 238 8.83 -13.47 15.13
CA ASN A 238 9.08 -13.53 13.69
C ASN A 238 8.31 -12.40 12.98
N PHE A 239 8.71 -11.17 13.29
CA PHE A 239 8.14 -9.94 12.74
C PHE A 239 9.14 -9.27 11.80
N ILE A 240 8.64 -8.73 10.70
CA ILE A 240 9.38 -7.87 9.77
C ILE A 240 8.45 -6.71 9.38
N ALA A 241 9.01 -5.51 9.23
CA ALA A 241 8.27 -4.39 8.67
C ALA A 241 9.09 -3.63 7.63
N HIS A 242 8.42 -3.17 6.59
CA HIS A 242 8.91 -2.15 5.68
C HIS A 242 8.10 -0.87 5.84
N VAL A 243 8.78 0.25 5.87
CA VAL A 243 8.20 1.59 5.77
C VAL A 243 8.87 2.27 4.60
N ALA A 244 8.21 2.27 3.46
CA ALA A 244 8.76 2.79 2.21
C ALA A 244 8.20 4.18 1.90
N ILE A 245 9.07 5.07 1.46
CA ILE A 245 8.73 6.40 0.91
C ILE A 245 9.32 6.56 -0.49
N THR A 246 8.81 7.50 -1.26
CA THR A 246 9.26 7.80 -2.61
C THR A 246 9.79 9.23 -2.71
N GLU A 247 10.95 9.42 -3.39
CA GLU A 247 11.69 10.71 -3.41
C GLU A 247 10.87 11.89 -3.96
N ASP A 248 10.01 11.64 -4.94
CA ASP A 248 9.16 12.66 -5.56
C ASP A 248 7.70 12.62 -5.05
N ASP A 249 7.46 12.15 -3.84
CA ASP A 249 6.13 12.17 -3.25
C ASP A 249 5.69 13.60 -2.96
N MET A 250 4.62 14.02 -3.64
CA MET A 250 4.01 15.33 -3.44
C MET A 250 2.73 15.28 -2.61
N SER A 251 2.31 14.10 -2.17
CA SER A 251 1.05 13.86 -1.48
C SER A 251 1.21 13.70 0.02
N VAL A 252 2.28 13.04 0.45
CA VAL A 252 2.60 12.85 1.88
C VAL A 252 4.00 13.35 2.20
N ASN A 253 4.21 13.67 3.47
CA ASN A 253 5.50 14.14 3.95
C ASN A 253 6.33 12.96 4.49
N ASP A 254 7.61 12.90 4.18
CA ASP A 254 8.55 11.85 4.62
C ASP A 254 8.57 11.67 6.14
N CYS A 255 8.31 12.74 6.90
CA CYS A 255 8.19 12.68 8.36
C CYS A 255 7.11 11.69 8.82
N PHE A 256 6.12 11.37 7.97
CA PHE A 256 5.12 10.36 8.31
C PHE A 256 5.72 8.95 8.25
N GLY A 257 6.57 8.67 7.27
CA GLY A 257 7.34 7.42 7.22
C GLY A 257 8.26 7.28 8.43
N VAL A 258 9.01 8.34 8.73
CA VAL A 258 9.88 8.42 9.94
C VAL A 258 9.08 8.16 11.22
N TYR A 259 7.85 8.69 11.33
CA TYR A 259 6.99 8.43 12.49
C TYR A 259 6.63 6.95 12.62
N HIS A 260 6.22 6.30 11.52
CA HIS A 260 5.85 4.88 11.52
C HIS A 260 7.05 3.98 11.86
N GLN A 261 8.21 4.27 11.29
CA GLN A 261 9.42 3.50 11.59
C GLN A 261 9.80 3.61 13.07
N LYS A 262 9.74 4.82 13.65
CA LYS A 262 9.98 5.01 15.10
C LYS A 262 8.98 4.26 15.98
N LEU A 263 7.73 4.16 15.54
CA LEU A 263 6.69 3.44 16.25
C LEU A 263 6.97 1.93 16.23
N LEU A 264 7.38 1.38 15.08
CA LEU A 264 7.68 -0.05 14.89
C LEU A 264 9.05 -0.47 15.46
N GLY A 265 9.97 0.48 15.61
CA GLY A 265 11.29 0.22 16.18
C GLY A 265 12.31 -0.33 15.20
N GLU A 266 13.36 -0.98 15.73
CA GLU A 266 14.52 -1.46 14.97
C GLU A 266 14.20 -2.65 14.03
N ASP A 267 13.08 -3.33 14.24
CA ASP A 267 12.61 -4.42 13.38
C ASP A 267 11.94 -3.91 12.08
N ALA A 268 11.76 -2.59 11.96
CA ALA A 268 11.23 -1.94 10.77
C ALA A 268 12.37 -1.34 9.94
N LEU A 269 12.48 -1.80 8.70
CA LEU A 269 13.38 -1.21 7.72
C LEU A 269 12.69 0.01 7.07
N PHE A 270 13.31 1.17 7.23
CA PHE A 270 12.92 2.39 6.51
C PHE A 270 13.58 2.37 5.13
N ILE A 271 12.80 2.56 4.08
CA ILE A 271 13.23 2.49 2.69
C ILE A 271 12.83 3.77 1.96
N GLU A 272 13.77 4.40 1.29
CA GLU A 272 13.47 5.47 0.33
C GLU A 272 13.77 4.96 -1.08
N ILE A 273 12.78 5.10 -1.96
CA ILE A 273 12.88 4.76 -3.38
C ILE A 273 13.25 6.05 -4.14
N PRO A 274 14.49 6.17 -4.66
CA PRO A 274 14.92 7.37 -5.34
C PRO A 274 14.43 7.42 -6.79
N SER A 275 14.17 8.63 -7.28
CA SER A 275 14.01 8.87 -8.71
C SER A 275 15.35 8.86 -9.42
N ASP A 276 15.42 8.23 -10.61
CA ASP A 276 16.59 8.32 -11.48
C ASP A 276 16.18 8.87 -12.86
N ARG A 277 16.70 10.06 -13.16
CA ARG A 277 16.36 10.80 -14.38
C ARG A 277 17.46 10.75 -15.43
N TYR A 278 18.37 9.77 -15.31
CA TYR A 278 19.54 9.66 -16.18
C TYR A 278 19.17 9.27 -17.62
N GLY A 279 18.39 8.23 -17.79
CA GLY A 279 18.01 7.69 -19.12
C GLY A 279 16.59 8.09 -19.56
N PHE A 280 16.04 7.28 -20.47
CA PHE A 280 14.66 7.45 -20.94
C PHE A 280 13.97 6.09 -21.17
N PRO A 281 12.71 5.89 -20.71
CA PRO A 281 11.96 6.82 -19.84
C PRO A 281 12.68 7.11 -18.53
N ARG A 282 12.37 8.26 -17.91
CA ARG A 282 12.88 8.60 -16.59
C ARG A 282 12.18 7.78 -15.55
N LEU A 283 12.91 7.31 -14.56
CA LEU A 283 12.37 6.63 -13.41
C LEU A 283 11.97 7.68 -12.36
N VAL A 284 10.68 7.82 -12.10
CA VAL A 284 10.13 8.84 -11.19
C VAL A 284 9.38 8.17 -10.04
N ALA A 285 9.98 8.23 -8.86
CA ALA A 285 9.42 7.66 -7.64
C ALA A 285 8.33 8.58 -7.08
N SER A 286 7.12 8.48 -7.64
CA SER A 286 5.97 9.27 -7.22
C SER A 286 5.17 8.56 -6.12
N HIS A 287 4.22 9.29 -5.52
CA HIS A 287 3.27 8.74 -4.54
C HIS A 287 2.51 7.50 -5.01
N TYR A 288 2.32 7.34 -6.31
CA TYR A 288 1.50 6.29 -6.91
C TYR A 288 2.31 5.11 -7.45
N LEU A 289 3.55 4.93 -7.00
CA LEU A 289 4.44 3.86 -7.49
C LEU A 289 3.82 2.46 -7.37
N GLN A 290 2.97 2.24 -6.37
CA GLN A 290 2.31 0.98 -6.06
C GLN A 290 1.03 0.72 -6.87
N ALA A 291 0.55 1.75 -7.61
CA ALA A 291 -0.69 1.63 -8.37
C ALA A 291 -0.46 0.97 -9.72
N THR A 292 -1.37 0.07 -10.10
CA THR A 292 -1.32 -0.68 -11.36
C THR A 292 -1.22 0.23 -12.59
N GLU A 293 -1.91 1.38 -12.59
CA GLU A 293 -1.90 2.31 -13.70
C GLU A 293 -0.53 2.99 -13.93
N THR A 294 0.34 2.97 -12.94
CA THR A 294 1.69 3.56 -13.00
C THR A 294 2.79 2.51 -12.95
N HIS A 295 2.42 1.24 -13.05
CA HIS A 295 3.37 0.13 -13.01
C HIS A 295 4.42 0.29 -14.13
N ASP A 296 5.65 0.47 -13.72
CA ASP A 296 6.82 0.64 -14.59
C ASP A 296 8.04 -0.08 -14.00
N THR A 297 9.15 -0.02 -14.68
CA THR A 297 10.42 -0.61 -14.24
C THR A 297 10.85 -0.16 -12.84
N LEU A 298 10.56 1.09 -12.44
CA LEU A 298 10.89 1.53 -11.08
C LEU A 298 10.02 0.84 -10.05
N ALA A 299 8.73 0.63 -10.36
CA ALA A 299 7.83 -0.12 -9.53
C ALA A 299 8.28 -1.59 -9.39
N ASP A 300 8.72 -2.23 -10.49
CA ASP A 300 9.27 -3.59 -10.46
C ASP A 300 10.44 -3.71 -9.46
N TRP A 301 11.44 -2.84 -9.59
CA TRP A 301 12.64 -2.89 -8.78
C TRP A 301 12.43 -2.38 -7.35
N GLY A 302 11.67 -1.30 -7.18
CA GLY A 302 11.51 -0.62 -5.89
C GLY A 302 10.40 -1.21 -5.01
N PHE A 303 9.35 -1.77 -5.62
CA PHE A 303 8.16 -2.25 -4.92
C PHE A 303 7.85 -3.72 -5.19
N TYR A 304 7.55 -4.13 -6.43
CA TYR A 304 7.03 -5.49 -6.72
C TYR A 304 8.03 -6.59 -6.37
N ARG A 305 9.33 -6.36 -6.52
CA ARG A 305 10.35 -7.32 -6.04
C ARG A 305 10.22 -7.61 -4.55
N ARG A 306 9.91 -6.60 -3.73
CA ARG A 306 9.68 -6.78 -2.30
C ARG A 306 8.38 -7.54 -2.05
N VAL A 307 7.32 -7.25 -2.79
CA VAL A 307 6.03 -7.98 -2.73
C VAL A 307 6.22 -9.46 -3.03
N VAL A 308 7.01 -9.81 -4.06
CA VAL A 308 7.37 -11.20 -4.38
C VAL A 308 8.07 -11.88 -3.23
N SER A 309 9.06 -11.21 -2.63
CA SER A 309 9.83 -11.77 -1.50
C SER A 309 8.96 -11.92 -0.24
N GLN A 310 8.07 -10.97 0.04
CA GLN A 310 7.09 -11.02 1.13
C GLN A 310 6.13 -12.20 0.98
N ALA A 311 5.56 -12.38 -0.22
CA ALA A 311 4.65 -13.49 -0.51
C ALA A 311 5.33 -14.85 -0.33
N ASN A 312 6.52 -15.01 -0.89
CA ASN A 312 7.27 -16.26 -0.79
C ASN A 312 7.75 -16.55 0.64
N TRP A 313 8.13 -15.53 1.40
CA TRP A 313 8.48 -15.67 2.81
C TRP A 313 7.30 -16.18 3.64
N LEU A 314 6.13 -15.56 3.48
CA LEU A 314 4.90 -15.96 4.18
C LEU A 314 4.49 -17.41 3.82
N VAL A 315 4.56 -17.76 2.53
CA VAL A 315 4.22 -19.11 2.06
C VAL A 315 5.19 -20.14 2.62
N ALA A 316 6.49 -19.85 2.64
CA ALA A 316 7.49 -20.74 3.21
C ALA A 316 7.27 -20.94 4.73
N SER A 317 6.95 -19.88 5.46
CA SER A 317 6.59 -19.92 6.87
C SER A 317 5.33 -20.79 7.10
N ALA A 318 4.25 -20.52 6.35
CA ALA A 318 3.00 -21.28 6.46
C ALA A 318 3.15 -22.78 6.11
N GLN A 319 4.16 -23.14 5.35
CA GLN A 319 4.49 -24.53 4.99
C GLN A 319 5.54 -25.15 5.91
N ASN A 320 6.06 -24.43 6.93
CA ASN A 320 7.17 -24.84 7.78
C ASN A 320 8.44 -25.18 6.99
N ASP A 321 8.67 -24.51 5.86
CA ASP A 321 9.89 -24.64 5.04
C ASP A 321 10.95 -23.64 5.52
N SER A 322 11.66 -23.99 6.57
CA SER A 322 12.63 -23.12 7.21
C SER A 322 13.80 -22.70 6.32
N VAL A 323 14.12 -23.50 5.30
CA VAL A 323 15.20 -23.17 4.35
C VAL A 323 14.76 -22.05 3.42
N ASN A 324 13.60 -22.20 2.79
CA ASN A 324 13.07 -21.16 1.92
C ASN A 324 12.64 -19.93 2.70
N GLU A 325 12.07 -20.09 3.90
CA GLU A 325 11.77 -18.97 4.79
C GLU A 325 13.01 -18.12 5.07
N SER A 326 14.13 -18.75 5.45
CA SER A 326 15.39 -18.06 5.71
C SER A 326 15.95 -17.36 4.45
N ASN A 327 15.85 -18.02 3.30
CA ASN A 327 16.31 -17.44 2.03
C ASN A 327 15.49 -16.18 1.69
N TRP A 328 14.17 -16.26 1.72
CA TRP A 328 13.31 -15.11 1.42
C TRP A 328 13.40 -14.01 2.47
N ARG A 329 13.59 -14.37 3.75
CA ARG A 329 13.85 -13.39 4.80
C ARG A 329 15.11 -12.55 4.49
N SER A 330 16.15 -13.16 3.92
CA SER A 330 17.38 -12.45 3.57
C SER A 330 17.19 -11.40 2.46
N GLU A 331 16.15 -11.54 1.63
CA GLU A 331 15.77 -10.57 0.61
C GLU A 331 14.95 -9.40 1.17
N LEU A 332 14.47 -9.50 2.41
CA LEU A 332 13.60 -8.52 3.07
C LEU A 332 14.33 -7.68 4.13
N VAL A 333 15.58 -8.00 4.41
CA VAL A 333 16.43 -7.24 5.34
C VAL A 333 17.39 -6.34 4.58
N ASP A 334 17.97 -5.36 5.27
CA ASP A 334 18.95 -4.45 4.69
C ASP A 334 20.17 -5.20 4.12
N SER A 335 20.34 -5.11 2.81
CA SER A 335 21.39 -5.80 2.07
C SER A 335 21.74 -5.07 0.78
N GLU A 336 22.90 -5.36 0.21
CA GLU A 336 23.25 -4.84 -1.12
C GLU A 336 22.26 -5.32 -2.19
N ASN A 337 21.78 -6.56 -2.08
CA ASN A 337 20.80 -7.11 -3.00
C ASN A 337 19.47 -6.36 -2.95
N LEU A 338 18.94 -6.09 -1.76
CA LEU A 338 17.72 -5.30 -1.59
C LEU A 338 17.88 -3.88 -2.19
N ARG A 339 19.05 -3.27 -2.04
CA ARG A 339 19.31 -1.90 -2.51
C ARG A 339 19.61 -1.80 -4.01
N ASP A 340 20.04 -2.89 -4.65
CA ASP A 340 20.39 -2.86 -6.09
C ASP A 340 19.14 -2.62 -6.95
N MET A 341 19.22 -1.66 -7.85
CA MET A 341 18.15 -1.25 -8.77
C MET A 341 18.52 -1.52 -10.24
N GLY A 342 19.51 -2.39 -10.48
CA GLY A 342 19.98 -2.75 -11.80
C GLY A 342 20.86 -1.69 -12.48
N GLU A 343 20.99 -1.82 -13.78
CA GLU A 343 21.84 -0.97 -14.62
C GLU A 343 21.09 -0.46 -15.84
N TRP A 344 21.26 0.81 -16.14
CA TRP A 344 20.86 1.38 -17.42
C TRP A 344 21.53 0.62 -18.58
N SER A 345 20.95 0.65 -19.76
CA SER A 345 21.44 -0.12 -20.92
C SER A 345 22.90 0.20 -21.34
N ASP A 346 23.47 1.28 -20.83
CA ASP A 346 24.89 1.64 -21.04
C ASP A 346 25.82 1.16 -19.89
N GLY A 347 25.29 0.41 -18.92
CA GLY A 347 26.04 -0.15 -17.78
C GLY A 347 26.19 0.79 -16.59
N LYS A 348 25.56 1.97 -16.62
CA LYS A 348 25.54 2.83 -15.43
C LYS A 348 24.52 2.29 -14.43
N LYS A 349 24.91 2.17 -13.17
CA LYS A 349 24.00 1.77 -12.09
C LYS A 349 22.84 2.75 -11.96
N VAL A 350 21.63 2.21 -11.82
CA VAL A 350 20.47 2.98 -11.36
C VAL A 350 20.72 3.36 -9.90
N LYS A 351 20.20 4.50 -9.46
CA LYS A 351 20.30 4.91 -8.06
C LYS A 351 19.75 3.80 -7.15
N PRO A 352 20.54 3.30 -6.19
CA PRO A 352 20.10 2.24 -5.30
C PRO A 352 19.01 2.72 -4.34
N LEU A 353 18.19 1.81 -3.81
CA LEU A 353 17.35 2.10 -2.65
C LEU A 353 18.22 2.61 -1.50
N ARG A 354 17.71 3.56 -0.76
CA ARG A 354 18.31 4.03 0.48
C ARG A 354 17.56 3.40 1.66
N THR A 355 18.31 2.84 2.60
CA THR A 355 17.74 2.06 3.71
C THR A 355 18.32 2.48 5.04
N TRP A 356 17.49 2.51 6.07
CA TRP A 356 17.87 2.81 7.44
C TRP A 356 17.10 1.93 8.42
N THR A 357 17.80 1.41 9.42
CA THR A 357 17.18 0.76 10.59
C THR A 357 16.90 1.76 11.70
N ASP A 358 17.57 2.93 11.67
CA ASP A 358 17.31 4.07 12.55
C ASP A 358 17.10 5.34 11.71
N CYS A 359 15.89 5.83 11.68
CA CYS A 359 15.51 7.01 10.90
C CYS A 359 16.09 8.33 11.45
N LEU A 360 16.74 8.36 12.59
CA LEU A 360 17.52 9.53 13.01
C LEU A 360 18.68 9.80 12.04
N LEU A 361 19.21 8.75 11.41
CA LEU A 361 20.24 8.88 10.38
C LEU A 361 19.68 9.49 9.09
N TYR A 362 18.44 9.12 8.69
CA TYR A 362 17.75 9.73 7.54
C TYR A 362 17.64 11.25 7.67
N THR A 363 17.23 11.75 8.86
CA THR A 363 17.06 13.20 9.09
C THR A 363 18.38 13.97 9.10
N SER A 364 19.51 13.31 9.39
CA SER A 364 20.84 13.93 9.33
C SER A 364 21.38 14.02 7.90
N ASP A 365 21.11 13.00 7.09
CA ASP A 365 21.57 12.93 5.69
C ASP A 365 20.77 13.85 4.76
N ALA A 366 19.48 14.09 5.07
CA ALA A 366 18.64 15.03 4.33
C ALA A 366 18.98 16.52 4.61
N ALA A 367 19.85 16.81 5.57
CA ALA A 367 20.27 18.17 5.93
C ALA A 367 21.57 18.60 5.22
N ASP A 368 22.28 17.72 4.52
CA ASP A 368 23.46 17.98 3.71
C ASP A 368 23.12 18.07 2.20
#